data_c839395b685cd03c4477cc1926b110d4
#
_entry.id   c839395b685cd03c4477cc1926b110d4
#
_cell.length_a   1.000
_cell.length_b   1.000
_cell.length_c   1.000
_cell.angle_alpha   90.00
_cell.angle_beta   90.00
_cell.angle_gamma   90.00
#
_symmetry.space_group_name_H-M   'P 1'
#
loop_
_entity.id
_entity.type
_entity.pdbx_description
1 polymer ?
#
loop_
_entity_poly.entity_id
_entity_poly.type
_entity_poly.pdbx_seq_one_letter_code
_entity_poly.pdbx_strand_id
1 'polypeptide(L)'
;IIVGDDKQVSPMAIGIEVDKVTALQQIYIKDKIKIYDLFNEKTSIYDIAATTFQPLMLREHFRSVPEIIGFSNQLSYNNKIKALRDASSSNLLPAVVNFRVADGQRI
;
A
#
# COMPACT_ATOMS: atom_id res chain seq x y z
N ILE A 1 6.37 16.17 6.39
CA ILE A 1 6.74 14.76 6.12
C ILE A 1 5.49 14.06 5.60
N ILE A 2 5.61 13.37 4.46
CA ILE A 2 4.56 12.53 3.90
C ILE A 2 4.99 11.09 4.08
N VAL A 3 4.13 10.26 4.67
CA VAL A 3 4.36 8.84 4.91
C VAL A 3 3.32 8.04 4.14
N GLY A 4 3.76 7.01 3.44
CA GLY A 4 2.88 6.15 2.65
C GLY A 4 3.59 4.90 2.18
N ASP A 5 2.86 4.06 1.46
CA ASP A 5 3.38 2.82 0.89
C ASP A 5 2.61 2.52 -0.40
N ASP A 6 3.31 2.57 -1.53
CA ASP A 6 2.76 2.34 -2.86
C ASP A 6 2.43 0.86 -3.15
N LYS A 7 2.82 -0.04 -2.24
CA LYS A 7 2.53 -1.49 -2.32
C LYS A 7 1.30 -1.91 -1.50
N GLN A 8 0.70 -0.97 -0.78
CA GLN A 8 -0.54 -1.20 -0.04
C GLN A 8 -1.76 -0.73 -0.83
N VAL A 9 -2.93 -0.86 -0.21
CA VAL A 9 -4.21 -0.54 -0.87
C VAL A 9 -4.26 0.93 -1.27
N SER A 10 -4.51 1.19 -2.55
CA SER A 10 -4.73 2.53 -3.08
C SER A 10 -6.03 3.14 -2.55
N PRO A 11 -6.20 4.47 -2.63
CA PRO A 11 -7.47 5.10 -2.31
C PRO A 11 -8.62 4.44 -3.07
N MET A 12 -9.67 4.06 -2.35
CA MET A 12 -10.86 3.47 -2.96
C MET A 12 -11.91 4.56 -3.16
N ALA A 13 -12.25 4.82 -4.42
CA ALA A 13 -13.19 5.86 -4.81
C ALA A 13 -14.67 5.46 -4.60
N ILE A 14 -14.98 4.76 -3.51
CA ILE A 14 -16.34 4.28 -3.22
C ILE A 14 -17.27 5.48 -2.98
N GLY A 15 -18.31 5.60 -3.79
CA GLY A 15 -19.30 6.67 -3.65
C GLY A 15 -18.86 8.03 -4.20
N ILE A 16 -17.71 8.13 -4.85
CA ILE A 16 -17.24 9.34 -5.50
C ILE A 16 -17.76 9.38 -6.96
N GLU A 17 -18.38 10.48 -7.33
CA GLU A 17 -18.78 10.73 -8.71
C GLU A 17 -17.57 11.25 -9.52
N VAL A 18 -16.96 10.37 -10.31
CA VAL A 18 -15.75 10.64 -11.09
C VAL A 18 -15.92 11.86 -12.00
N ASP A 19 -17.09 12.01 -12.62
CA ASP A 19 -17.38 13.14 -13.51
C ASP A 19 -17.30 14.49 -12.78
N LYS A 20 -17.74 14.55 -11.53
CA LYS A 20 -17.60 15.75 -10.70
C LYS A 20 -16.13 16.05 -10.37
N VAL A 21 -15.35 15.03 -10.04
CA VAL A 21 -13.92 15.20 -9.78
C VAL A 21 -13.22 15.74 -11.03
N THR A 22 -13.50 15.15 -12.18
CA THR A 22 -12.94 15.58 -13.47
C THR A 22 -13.34 17.02 -13.81
N ALA A 23 -14.60 17.39 -13.60
CA ALA A 23 -15.08 18.76 -13.83
C ALA A 23 -14.35 19.78 -12.93
N LEU A 24 -14.20 19.47 -11.64
CA LEU A 24 -13.46 20.31 -10.70
C LEU A 24 -11.96 20.44 -11.09
N GLN A 25 -11.36 19.35 -11.49
CA GLN A 25 -9.99 19.31 -11.98
C GLN A 25 -9.80 20.25 -13.19
N GLN A 26 -10.70 20.17 -14.17
CA GLN A 26 -10.66 21.02 -15.36
C GLN A 26 -10.83 22.51 -15.03
N ILE A 27 -11.76 22.85 -14.13
CA ILE A 27 -12.08 24.23 -13.76
C ILE A 27 -10.97 24.88 -12.90
N TYR A 28 -10.43 24.15 -11.93
CA TYR A 28 -9.63 24.78 -10.89
C TYR A 28 -8.13 24.57 -11.02
N ILE A 29 -7.67 23.46 -11.63
CA ILE A 29 -6.25 23.10 -11.59
C ILE A 29 -5.58 22.86 -12.94
N LYS A 30 -6.30 22.54 -13.99
CA LYS A 30 -5.74 22.17 -15.31
C LYS A 30 -4.68 23.15 -15.83
N ASP A 31 -4.94 24.43 -15.77
CA ASP A 31 -4.03 25.46 -16.29
C ASP A 31 -3.06 26.03 -15.25
N LYS A 32 -3.12 25.53 -14.02
CA LYS A 32 -2.34 26.05 -12.89
C LYS A 32 -1.24 25.09 -12.44
N ILE A 33 -1.44 23.80 -12.63
CA ILE A 33 -0.56 22.74 -12.10
C ILE A 33 -0.19 21.79 -13.22
N LYS A 34 1.10 21.57 -13.48
CA LYS A 34 1.59 20.70 -14.55
C LYS A 34 1.17 19.23 -14.40
N ILE A 35 1.01 18.77 -13.18
CA ILE A 35 0.62 17.39 -12.83
C ILE A 35 -0.87 17.29 -12.48
N TYR A 36 -1.71 18.13 -13.05
CA TYR A 36 -3.12 18.23 -12.71
C TYR A 36 -3.88 16.91 -12.90
N ASP A 37 -3.47 16.07 -13.85
CA ASP A 37 -4.02 14.74 -14.14
C ASP A 37 -3.86 13.75 -12.97
N LEU A 38 -2.90 13.97 -12.08
CA LEU A 38 -2.71 13.18 -10.86
C LEU A 38 -3.70 13.54 -9.73
N PHE A 39 -4.41 14.66 -9.83
CA PHE A 39 -5.40 15.05 -8.83
C PHE A 39 -6.76 14.39 -9.13
N ASN A 40 -6.80 13.07 -9.04
CA ASN A 40 -7.97 12.25 -9.30
C ASN A 40 -8.31 11.36 -8.09
N GLU A 41 -9.42 10.63 -8.18
CA GLU A 41 -9.95 9.82 -7.09
C GLU A 41 -9.13 8.57 -6.76
N LYS A 42 -8.15 8.21 -7.59
CA LYS A 42 -7.32 7.00 -7.42
C LYS A 42 -5.90 7.29 -6.94
N THR A 43 -5.47 8.54 -7.04
CA THR A 43 -4.11 8.94 -6.72
C THR A 43 -4.02 9.44 -5.29
N SER A 44 -3.10 8.89 -4.52
CA SER A 44 -2.85 9.33 -3.15
C SER A 44 -1.92 10.56 -3.13
N ILE A 45 -1.93 11.28 -2.01
CA ILE A 45 -0.96 12.36 -1.79
C ILE A 45 0.49 11.86 -1.80
N TYR A 46 0.71 10.59 -1.43
CA TYR A 46 2.02 9.94 -1.51
C TYR A 46 2.47 9.81 -2.96
N ASP A 47 1.59 9.36 -3.86
CA ASP A 47 1.90 9.22 -5.29
C ASP A 47 2.26 10.57 -5.91
N ILE A 48 1.49 11.62 -5.57
CA ILE A 48 1.78 12.99 -6.03
C ILE A 48 3.16 13.45 -5.53
N ALA A 49 3.45 13.24 -4.25
CA ALA A 49 4.74 13.62 -3.67
C ALA A 49 5.92 12.85 -4.29
N ALA A 50 5.73 11.56 -4.59
CA ALA A 50 6.76 10.71 -5.22
C ALA A 50 7.16 11.16 -6.63
N THR A 51 6.34 11.98 -7.30
CA THR A 51 6.73 12.58 -8.60
C THR A 51 7.79 13.67 -8.47
N THR A 52 7.92 14.27 -7.29
CA THR A 52 8.82 15.40 -7.05
C THR A 52 9.96 15.01 -6.11
N PHE A 53 9.68 14.17 -5.13
CA PHE A 53 10.62 13.75 -4.10
C PHE A 53 10.96 12.28 -4.25
N GLN A 54 12.24 11.95 -4.07
CA GLN A 54 12.64 10.54 -4.03
C GLN A 54 12.22 9.92 -2.69
N PRO A 55 11.37 8.87 -2.70
CA PRO A 55 10.97 8.21 -1.47
C PRO A 55 12.13 7.53 -0.74
N LEU A 56 12.17 7.69 0.58
CA LEU A 56 13.05 6.93 1.46
C LEU A 56 12.32 5.71 1.98
N MET A 57 12.79 4.52 1.63
CA MET A 57 12.20 3.27 2.10
C MET A 57 12.71 2.92 3.50
N LEU A 58 11.79 2.80 4.45
CA LEU A 58 12.07 2.23 5.78
C LEU A 58 12.16 0.71 5.66
N ARG A 59 13.28 0.14 6.06
CA ARG A 59 13.56 -1.29 5.87
C ARG A 59 13.37 -2.15 7.11
N GLU A 60 13.32 -1.55 8.28
CA GLU A 60 13.20 -2.28 9.54
C GLU A 60 11.74 -2.51 9.90
N HIS A 61 11.40 -3.76 10.19
CA HIS A 61 10.03 -4.19 10.48
C HIS A 61 9.97 -4.89 11.84
N PHE A 62 9.18 -4.33 12.75
CA PHE A 62 9.07 -4.77 14.14
C PHE A 62 7.74 -5.48 14.47
N ARG A 63 6.75 -5.38 13.58
CA ARG A 63 5.38 -5.83 13.87
C ARG A 63 5.23 -7.33 13.74
N SER A 64 5.65 -7.89 12.61
CA SER A 64 5.42 -9.28 12.26
C SER A 64 6.69 -10.10 12.40
N VAL A 65 6.53 -11.39 12.70
CA VAL A 65 7.61 -12.37 12.69
C VAL A 65 8.10 -12.64 11.25
N PRO A 66 9.35 -13.14 11.09
CA PRO A 66 9.96 -13.35 9.76
C PRO A 66 9.09 -14.16 8.79
N GLU A 67 8.42 -15.20 9.29
CA GLU A 67 7.58 -16.10 8.49
C GLU A 67 6.38 -15.37 7.86
N ILE A 68 5.82 -14.38 8.55
CA ILE A 68 4.68 -13.60 8.05
C ILE A 68 5.15 -12.53 7.07
N ILE A 69 6.14 -11.71 7.47
CA ILE A 69 6.59 -10.61 6.62
C ILE A 69 7.37 -11.10 5.40
N GLY A 70 7.98 -12.30 5.48
CA GLY A 70 8.79 -12.89 4.41
C GLY A 70 8.01 -13.01 3.10
N PHE A 71 6.76 -13.41 3.14
CA PHE A 71 5.91 -13.48 1.95
C PHE A 71 5.73 -12.11 1.28
N SER A 72 5.31 -11.11 2.04
CA SER A 72 5.13 -9.74 1.52
C SER A 72 6.44 -9.12 1.06
N ASN A 73 7.53 -9.42 1.77
CA ASN A 73 8.87 -8.93 1.44
C ASN A 73 9.34 -9.44 0.07
N GLN A 74 9.13 -10.73 -0.19
CA GLN A 74 9.44 -11.33 -1.49
C GLN A 74 8.53 -10.78 -2.60
N LEU A 75 7.22 -10.71 -2.33
CA LEU A 75 6.23 -10.34 -3.34
C LEU A 75 6.30 -8.86 -3.74
N SER A 76 6.48 -7.95 -2.76
CA SER A 76 6.24 -6.52 -2.97
C SER A 76 7.46 -5.63 -2.69
N TYR A 77 8.42 -6.09 -1.88
CA TYR A 77 9.53 -5.25 -1.42
C TYR A 77 10.91 -5.73 -1.86
N ASN A 78 10.98 -6.67 -2.81
CA ASN A 78 12.23 -7.20 -3.36
C ASN A 78 13.22 -7.68 -2.29
N ASN A 79 12.73 -8.29 -1.21
CA ASN A 79 13.50 -8.76 -0.05
C ASN A 79 14.31 -7.66 0.67
N LYS A 80 13.89 -6.40 0.56
CA LYS A 80 14.58 -5.26 1.18
C LYS A 80 14.21 -5.03 2.64
N ILE A 81 13.12 -5.62 3.12
CA ILE A 81 12.65 -5.48 4.50
C ILE A 81 13.41 -6.44 5.41
N LYS A 82 13.91 -5.93 6.52
CA LYS A 82 14.57 -6.68 7.58
C LYS A 82 13.61 -6.85 8.76
N ALA A 83 13.13 -8.07 8.99
CA ALA A 83 12.35 -8.39 10.18
C ALA A 83 13.27 -8.33 11.41
N LEU A 84 12.87 -7.53 12.41
CA LEU A 84 13.60 -7.38 13.67
C LEU A 84 12.88 -8.07 14.84
N ARG A 85 11.64 -8.50 14.64
CA ARG A 85 10.90 -9.26 15.63
C ARG A 85 11.36 -10.72 15.59
N ASP A 86 11.76 -11.25 16.75
CA ASP A 86 12.10 -12.66 16.90
C ASP A 86 10.84 -13.53 16.99
N ALA A 87 10.82 -14.64 16.26
CA ALA A 87 9.76 -15.65 16.33
C ALA A 87 9.63 -16.28 17.71
N SER A 88 10.73 -16.38 18.46
CA SER A 88 10.74 -16.95 19.82
C SER A 88 9.87 -16.16 20.82
N SER A 89 9.57 -14.89 20.52
CA SER A 89 8.67 -14.05 21.33
C SER A 89 7.18 -14.33 21.09
N SER A 90 6.84 -15.23 20.19
CA SER A 90 5.44 -15.58 19.86
C SER A 90 5.02 -16.85 20.57
N ASN A 91 3.85 -16.80 21.22
CA ASN A 91 3.21 -17.99 21.82
C ASN A 91 2.43 -18.82 20.80
N LEU A 92 2.32 -18.34 19.54
CA LEU A 92 1.60 -18.99 18.45
C LEU A 92 2.60 -19.52 17.42
N LEU A 93 2.90 -20.80 17.50
CA LEU A 93 3.75 -21.51 16.55
C LEU A 93 3.00 -22.71 15.98
N PRO A 94 3.06 -22.94 14.66
CA PRO A 94 3.73 -22.11 13.64
C PRO A 94 2.97 -20.81 13.36
N ALA A 95 3.71 -19.77 12.92
CA ALA A 95 3.14 -18.45 12.64
C ALA A 95 2.20 -18.43 11.42
N VAL A 96 2.34 -19.41 10.52
CA VAL A 96 1.48 -19.61 9.35
C VAL A 96 1.04 -21.08 9.29
N VAL A 97 -0.27 -21.30 9.22
CA VAL A 97 -0.86 -22.65 9.06
C VAL A 97 -1.63 -22.68 7.77
N ASN A 98 -1.34 -23.67 6.93
CA ASN A 98 -2.12 -23.93 5.73
C ASN A 98 -3.19 -25.00 6.05
N PHE A 99 -4.44 -24.62 5.92
CA PHE A 99 -5.58 -25.53 6.11
C PHE A 99 -6.40 -25.62 4.83
N ARG A 100 -6.44 -26.81 4.21
CA ARG A 100 -7.24 -27.08 3.04
C ARG A 100 -8.63 -27.61 3.47
N VAL A 101 -9.68 -26.88 3.11
CA VAL A 101 -11.05 -27.36 3.24
C VAL A 101 -11.41 -28.13 1.98
N ALA A 102 -11.63 -29.44 2.11
CA ALA A 102 -11.85 -30.33 0.97
C ALA A 102 -13.11 -29.98 0.17
N ASP A 103 -14.18 -29.61 0.89
CA ASP A 103 -15.51 -29.32 0.32
C ASP A 103 -15.85 -27.82 0.41
N GLY A 104 -14.84 -26.97 0.46
CA GLY A 104 -15.02 -25.51 0.53
C GLY A 104 -15.73 -25.00 -0.71
N GLN A 105 -16.97 -24.55 -0.54
CA GLN A 105 -17.74 -23.86 -1.58
C GLN A 105 -17.80 -22.38 -1.27
N ARG A 106 -17.76 -21.57 -2.33
CA ARG A 106 -18.05 -20.14 -2.22
C ARG A 106 -19.56 -19.97 -2.16
N ILE A 107 -20.06 -19.41 -1.08
CA ILE A 107 -21.46 -19.01 -0.92
C ILE A 107 -21.63 -17.66 -1.61
#